data_54545abf66f1ac11c14105357700870c
#
_entry.id   54545abf66f1ac11c14105357700870c
#
_cell.length_a   1.000
_cell.length_b   1.000
_cell.length_c   1.000
_cell.angle_alpha   90.00
_cell.angle_beta   90.00
_cell.angle_gamma   90.00
#
_symmetry.space_group_name_H-M   'P 1'
#
loop_
_entity.id
_entity.type
_entity.pdbx_description
1 polymer ?
#
loop_
_entity_poly.entity_id
_entity_poly.type
_entity_poly.pdbx_seq_one_letter_code
_entity_poly.pdbx_strand_id
1 'polypeptide(L)'
;MLLTLYDSNKEKKAVLAPSDSSVQDKALQSDNVLSLSFSHYDCIVLEVNDYVEFLGERYWVAERYCPKQKSAREWVYDVKLYGIESLIKRFLVIKSTDGDNDVEFTLTAPASEQVALIVRAINDGMGTSDWKVGTVVATENLVVDYEGTYCDEGLKKVAELAETEYWIEGTTVNVCRCEHGEELTLAYGRGITGLERGTADNVKFYTRLFPLGSTRNIDPDKYGHSRLQLPSGKKYVDINTDKYGIIHHFE
;
A
#
# COMPACT_ATOMS: atom_id res chain seq x y z
N MET A 1 5.75 -15.15 -24.77
CA MET A 1 6.50 -13.90 -24.62
C MET A 1 7.86 -14.23 -24.03
N LEU A 2 8.94 -13.55 -24.45
CA LEU A 2 10.27 -13.74 -23.86
C LEU A 2 10.65 -12.51 -23.04
N LEU A 3 11.24 -12.74 -21.86
CA LEU A 3 11.76 -11.71 -20.99
C LEU A 3 13.27 -11.81 -20.90
N THR A 4 13.98 -10.69 -20.90
CA THR A 4 15.41 -10.66 -20.64
C THR A 4 15.68 -10.39 -19.19
N LEU A 5 16.42 -11.26 -18.53
CA LEU A 5 16.94 -11.06 -17.18
C LEU A 5 18.27 -10.29 -17.28
N TYR A 6 18.37 -9.23 -16.52
CA TYR A 6 19.58 -8.42 -16.36
C TYR A 6 20.10 -8.55 -14.91
N ASP A 7 21.39 -8.41 -14.76
CA ASP A 7 22.00 -8.27 -13.46
C ASP A 7 21.95 -6.82 -12.94
N SER A 8 22.45 -6.59 -11.73
CA SER A 8 22.53 -5.25 -11.12
C SER A 8 23.39 -4.25 -11.90
N ASN A 9 24.30 -4.73 -12.79
CA ASN A 9 25.15 -3.90 -13.65
C ASN A 9 24.51 -3.61 -15.02
N LYS A 10 23.24 -4.04 -15.21
CA LYS A 10 22.49 -3.94 -16.48
C LYS A 10 23.04 -4.85 -17.60
N GLU A 11 23.84 -5.85 -17.25
CA GLU A 11 24.29 -6.85 -18.21
C GLU A 11 23.26 -7.97 -18.36
N LYS A 12 23.09 -8.44 -19.58
CA LYS A 12 22.18 -9.54 -19.88
C LYS A 12 22.68 -10.84 -19.26
N LYS A 13 21.89 -11.43 -18.39
CA LYS A 13 22.18 -12.68 -17.68
C LYS A 13 21.55 -13.90 -18.36
N ALA A 14 20.28 -13.79 -18.78
CA ALA A 14 19.55 -14.86 -19.43
C ALA A 14 18.34 -14.36 -20.23
N VAL A 15 17.73 -15.26 -21.00
CA VAL A 15 16.42 -15.05 -21.62
C VAL A 15 15.45 -16.05 -21.00
N LEU A 16 14.39 -15.57 -20.44
CA LEU A 16 13.36 -16.35 -19.77
C LEU A 16 12.17 -16.54 -20.70
N ALA A 17 11.58 -17.73 -20.67
CA ALA A 17 10.33 -18.05 -21.37
C ALA A 17 9.24 -18.36 -20.33
N PRO A 18 8.55 -17.34 -19.78
CA PRO A 18 7.49 -17.54 -18.80
C PRO A 18 6.37 -18.42 -19.35
N SER A 19 5.85 -19.30 -18.49
CA SER A 19 4.67 -20.11 -18.78
C SER A 19 3.39 -19.30 -18.67
N ASP A 20 2.29 -19.85 -19.14
CA ASP A 20 0.95 -19.21 -19.06
C ASP A 20 0.42 -19.04 -17.63
N SER A 21 1.08 -19.67 -16.64
CA SER A 21 0.78 -19.48 -15.22
C SER A 21 1.45 -18.25 -14.60
N SER A 22 2.29 -17.53 -15.36
CA SER A 22 2.91 -16.30 -14.91
C SER A 22 1.90 -15.15 -14.88
N VAL A 23 1.90 -14.37 -13.80
CA VAL A 23 0.89 -13.33 -13.52
C VAL A 23 1.56 -12.05 -13.03
N GLN A 24 1.09 -10.91 -13.53
CA GLN A 24 1.33 -9.61 -12.92
C GLN A 24 0.16 -9.26 -12.01
N ASP A 25 0.45 -8.91 -10.77
CA ASP A 25 -0.51 -8.39 -9.80
C ASP A 25 -0.06 -6.99 -9.39
N LYS A 26 -0.91 -6.01 -9.68
CA LYS A 26 -0.64 -4.59 -9.38
C LYS A 26 -1.85 -3.98 -8.70
N ALA A 27 -1.67 -3.52 -7.48
CA ALA A 27 -2.70 -2.86 -6.70
C ALA A 27 -2.23 -1.49 -6.22
N LEU A 28 -3.15 -0.55 -6.12
CA LEU A 28 -2.89 0.79 -5.59
C LEU A 28 -2.44 0.70 -4.13
N GLN A 29 -1.42 1.48 -3.75
CA GLN A 29 -0.85 1.53 -2.38
C GLN A 29 -0.35 0.16 -1.88
N SER A 30 -0.03 -0.74 -2.78
CA SER A 30 0.44 -2.09 -2.50
C SER A 30 1.62 -2.44 -3.39
N ASP A 31 2.11 -3.68 -3.26
CA ASP A 31 3.18 -4.16 -4.13
C ASP A 31 2.67 -4.39 -5.55
N ASN A 32 3.51 -4.03 -6.51
CA ASN A 32 3.41 -4.46 -7.89
C ASN A 32 4.30 -5.71 -8.03
N VAL A 33 3.70 -6.87 -8.25
CA VAL A 33 4.39 -8.16 -8.23
C VAL A 33 4.26 -8.86 -9.56
N LEU A 34 5.39 -9.30 -10.11
CA LEU A 34 5.46 -10.16 -11.27
C LEU A 34 5.84 -11.58 -10.83
N SER A 35 4.87 -12.47 -10.79
CA SER A 35 5.09 -13.89 -10.49
C SER A 35 5.41 -14.63 -11.78
N LEU A 36 6.62 -15.18 -11.86
CA LEU A 36 7.10 -15.90 -13.04
C LEU A 36 7.29 -17.38 -12.74
N SER A 37 6.65 -18.22 -13.54
CA SER A 37 6.89 -19.66 -13.60
C SER A 37 7.51 -20.00 -14.94
N PHE A 38 8.70 -20.58 -14.95
CA PHE A 38 9.41 -20.98 -16.16
C PHE A 38 10.38 -22.13 -15.91
N SER A 39 10.86 -22.77 -16.97
CA SER A 39 12.00 -23.67 -16.89
C SER A 39 13.14 -23.19 -17.78
N HIS A 40 14.35 -23.54 -17.39
CA HIS A 40 15.56 -23.22 -18.13
C HIS A 40 16.51 -24.41 -18.19
N TYR A 41 17.30 -24.48 -19.24
CA TYR A 41 18.24 -25.56 -19.45
C TYR A 41 19.42 -25.49 -18.46
N ASP A 42 19.95 -24.29 -18.26
CA ASP A 42 21.05 -24.02 -17.35
C ASP A 42 20.53 -23.53 -15.99
N CYS A 43 21.30 -23.78 -14.94
CA CYS A 43 21.03 -23.23 -13.62
C CYS A 43 21.33 -21.73 -13.61
N ILE A 44 20.28 -20.90 -13.53
CA ILE A 44 20.40 -19.46 -13.37
C ILE A 44 20.09 -19.14 -11.92
N VAL A 45 21.10 -18.69 -11.17
CA VAL A 45 20.89 -18.16 -9.82
C VAL A 45 20.44 -16.71 -9.95
N LEU A 46 19.27 -16.41 -9.38
CA LEU A 46 18.76 -15.04 -9.33
C LEU A 46 19.29 -14.37 -8.06
N GLU A 47 20.05 -13.31 -8.25
CA GLU A 47 20.64 -12.53 -7.16
C GLU A 47 19.77 -11.30 -6.84
N VAL A 48 19.93 -10.75 -5.66
CA VAL A 48 19.23 -9.50 -5.25
C VAL A 48 19.61 -8.37 -6.21
N ASN A 49 18.60 -7.62 -6.65
CA ASN A 49 18.66 -6.55 -7.65
C ASN A 49 18.88 -7.01 -9.10
N ASP A 50 18.91 -8.32 -9.41
CA ASP A 50 18.63 -8.77 -10.77
C ASP A 50 17.22 -8.31 -11.16
N TYR A 51 16.98 -8.00 -12.43
CA TYR A 51 15.67 -7.48 -12.85
C TYR A 51 15.27 -7.95 -14.26
N VAL A 52 13.97 -7.85 -14.50
CA VAL A 52 13.38 -7.97 -15.84
C VAL A 52 12.61 -6.69 -16.18
N GLU A 53 12.44 -6.41 -17.47
CA GLU A 53 11.56 -5.36 -17.96
C GLU A 53 10.30 -5.98 -18.54
N PHE A 54 9.13 -5.56 -18.06
CA PHE A 54 7.83 -6.02 -18.50
C PHE A 54 6.85 -4.86 -18.62
N LEU A 55 6.22 -4.69 -19.78
CA LEU A 55 5.29 -3.59 -20.08
C LEU A 55 5.84 -2.17 -19.76
N GLY A 56 7.14 -1.97 -19.95
CA GLY A 56 7.80 -0.68 -19.69
C GLY A 56 8.17 -0.44 -18.22
N GLU A 57 7.89 -1.38 -17.34
CA GLU A 57 8.24 -1.34 -15.92
C GLU A 57 9.34 -2.34 -15.60
N ARG A 58 10.13 -2.05 -14.55
CA ARG A 58 11.15 -2.97 -14.05
C ARG A 58 10.63 -3.70 -12.82
N TYR A 59 11.02 -4.98 -12.76
CA TYR A 59 10.71 -5.88 -11.64
C TYR A 59 11.99 -6.52 -11.15
N TRP A 60 12.29 -6.32 -9.87
CA TRP A 60 13.54 -6.74 -9.24
C TRP A 60 13.37 -7.99 -8.40
N VAL A 61 14.43 -8.77 -8.36
CA VAL A 61 14.60 -9.86 -7.41
C VAL A 61 14.90 -9.27 -6.04
N ALA A 62 14.01 -9.45 -5.06
CA ALA A 62 14.19 -8.94 -3.71
C ALA A 62 15.05 -9.86 -2.83
N GLU A 63 15.01 -11.17 -3.09
CA GLU A 63 15.75 -12.19 -2.36
C GLU A 63 16.47 -13.13 -3.33
N ARG A 64 17.65 -13.60 -2.92
CA ARG A 64 18.38 -14.60 -3.71
C ARG A 64 17.53 -15.85 -3.90
N TYR A 65 17.33 -16.25 -5.14
CA TYR A 65 16.54 -17.42 -5.49
C TYR A 65 17.39 -18.50 -6.14
N CYS A 66 17.30 -19.73 -5.60
CA CYS A 66 17.92 -20.91 -6.17
C CYS A 66 16.85 -21.81 -6.77
N PRO A 67 16.94 -22.19 -8.03
CA PRO A 67 15.94 -23.01 -8.71
C PRO A 67 15.96 -24.47 -8.22
N LYS A 68 14.87 -25.17 -8.52
CA LYS A 68 14.78 -26.61 -8.29
C LYS A 68 15.21 -27.34 -9.55
N GLN A 69 16.15 -28.27 -9.41
CA GLN A 69 16.54 -29.17 -10.50
C GLN A 69 15.50 -30.28 -10.64
N LYS A 70 14.89 -30.40 -11.81
CA LYS A 70 13.90 -31.43 -12.13
C LYS A 70 14.52 -32.59 -12.90
N SER A 71 15.53 -32.32 -13.74
CA SER A 71 16.30 -33.32 -14.48
C SER A 71 17.73 -32.83 -14.71
N ALA A 72 18.56 -33.64 -15.36
CA ALA A 72 19.94 -33.25 -15.69
C ALA A 72 20.04 -31.97 -16.58
N ARG A 73 18.95 -31.60 -17.23
CA ARG A 73 18.89 -30.47 -18.17
C ARG A 73 17.64 -29.59 -18.00
N GLU A 74 17.02 -29.63 -16.85
CA GLU A 74 15.83 -28.83 -16.59
C GLU A 74 15.83 -28.30 -15.17
N TRP A 75 15.85 -26.97 -15.07
CA TRP A 75 15.73 -26.21 -13.84
C TRP A 75 14.40 -25.47 -13.87
N VAL A 76 13.61 -25.57 -12.80
CA VAL A 76 12.28 -24.98 -12.68
C VAL A 76 12.31 -23.84 -11.70
N TYR A 77 11.63 -22.77 -12.07
CA TYR A 77 11.56 -21.50 -11.37
C TYR A 77 10.12 -21.14 -11.09
N ASP A 78 9.83 -20.79 -9.83
CA ASP A 78 8.61 -20.12 -9.37
C ASP A 78 9.06 -18.94 -8.52
N VAL A 79 9.20 -17.78 -9.14
CA VAL A 79 9.82 -16.61 -8.50
C VAL A 79 8.90 -15.41 -8.56
N LYS A 80 8.96 -14.58 -7.52
CA LYS A 80 8.31 -13.29 -7.46
C LYS A 80 9.34 -12.18 -7.63
N LEU A 81 9.08 -11.29 -8.58
CA LEU A 81 9.83 -10.07 -8.77
C LEU A 81 8.92 -8.89 -8.41
N TYR A 82 9.52 -7.83 -7.90
CA TYR A 82 8.78 -6.73 -7.31
C TYR A 82 9.03 -5.44 -8.08
N GLY A 83 7.98 -4.66 -8.28
CA GLY A 83 8.02 -3.35 -8.92
C GLY A 83 8.76 -2.29 -8.08
N ILE A 84 8.77 -1.07 -8.61
CA ILE A 84 9.50 0.06 -8.00
C ILE A 84 9.01 0.39 -6.58
N GLU A 85 7.75 0.10 -6.27
CA GLU A 85 7.14 0.32 -4.97
C GLU A 85 7.85 -0.45 -3.84
N SER A 86 8.46 -1.59 -4.18
CA SER A 86 9.22 -2.39 -3.21
C SER A 86 10.54 -1.74 -2.79
N LEU A 87 11.09 -0.85 -3.61
CA LEU A 87 12.37 -0.20 -3.31
C LEU A 87 12.22 0.79 -2.15
N ILE A 88 11.11 1.53 -2.10
CA ILE A 88 10.89 2.53 -1.05
C ILE A 88 10.66 1.92 0.34
N LYS A 89 10.27 0.64 0.40
CA LYS A 89 10.12 -0.11 1.65
C LYS A 89 11.44 -0.41 2.37
N ARG A 90 12.56 -0.12 1.75
CA ARG A 90 13.89 -0.38 2.29
C ARG A 90 14.45 0.77 3.11
N PHE A 91 13.84 1.95 3.04
CA PHE A 91 14.37 3.19 3.60
C PHE A 91 13.44 3.75 4.68
N LEU A 92 14.04 4.17 5.78
CA LEU A 92 13.34 4.86 6.86
C LEU A 92 13.16 6.33 6.52
N VAL A 93 12.08 6.92 7.01
CA VAL A 93 11.89 8.36 7.01
C VAL A 93 12.79 8.95 8.08
N ILE A 94 13.77 9.76 7.68
CA ILE A 94 14.78 10.34 8.57
C ILE A 94 14.67 11.85 8.49
N LYS A 95 14.59 12.50 9.65
CA LYS A 95 14.71 13.95 9.77
C LYS A 95 16.15 14.28 10.13
N SER A 96 16.88 14.83 9.16
CA SER A 96 18.24 15.33 9.39
C SER A 96 18.20 16.80 9.76
N THR A 97 18.73 17.15 10.94
CA THR A 97 18.85 18.52 11.42
C THR A 97 20.23 18.68 12.05
N ASP A 98 21.04 19.60 11.53
CA ASP A 98 22.37 19.98 12.06
C ASP A 98 23.33 18.81 12.33
N GLY A 99 23.24 17.74 11.49
CA GLY A 99 24.11 16.56 11.59
C GLY A 99 23.55 15.46 12.50
N ASP A 100 22.40 15.66 13.11
CA ASP A 100 21.66 14.63 13.82
C ASP A 100 20.60 13.99 12.91
N ASN A 101 20.49 12.66 12.96
CA ASN A 101 19.53 11.88 12.18
C ASN A 101 18.50 11.28 13.13
N ASP A 102 17.33 11.87 13.16
CA ASP A 102 16.24 11.45 14.01
C ASP A 102 15.27 10.55 13.22
N VAL A 103 15.00 9.37 13.75
CA VAL A 103 14.06 8.38 13.19
C VAL A 103 12.74 8.30 13.99
N GLU A 104 12.71 8.98 15.15
CA GLU A 104 11.53 9.05 16.02
C GLU A 104 11.17 10.53 16.26
N PHE A 105 10.23 11.04 15.50
CA PHE A 105 9.80 12.44 15.57
C PHE A 105 8.36 12.63 15.11
N THR A 106 7.74 13.70 15.59
CA THR A 106 6.44 14.19 15.09
C THR A 106 6.69 15.37 14.15
N LEU A 107 6.07 15.35 12.98
CA LEU A 107 6.08 16.47 12.04
C LEU A 107 4.67 17.01 11.84
N THR A 108 4.50 18.32 12.12
CA THR A 108 3.26 19.05 11.83
C THR A 108 3.51 19.95 10.63
N ALA A 109 3.04 19.54 9.46
CA ALA A 109 3.27 20.24 8.20
C ALA A 109 2.19 19.85 7.17
N PRO A 110 2.00 20.62 6.08
CA PRO A 110 1.13 20.24 4.97
C PRO A 110 1.61 18.94 4.30
N ALA A 111 0.69 18.21 3.64
CA ALA A 111 1.01 16.97 2.94
C ALA A 111 2.21 17.11 1.98
N SER A 112 2.35 18.25 1.29
CA SER A 112 3.46 18.50 0.37
C SER A 112 4.83 18.48 1.04
N GLU A 113 4.95 19.01 2.26
CA GLU A 113 6.21 19.01 3.02
C GLU A 113 6.49 17.63 3.60
N GLN A 114 5.46 16.90 4.05
CA GLN A 114 5.57 15.50 4.50
C GLN A 114 6.10 14.61 3.36
N VAL A 115 5.51 14.71 2.16
CA VAL A 115 5.95 13.95 0.99
C VAL A 115 7.36 14.34 0.55
N ALA A 116 7.71 15.63 0.61
CA ALA A 116 9.05 16.09 0.28
C ALA A 116 10.12 15.51 1.23
N LEU A 117 9.81 15.39 2.52
CA LEU A 117 10.68 14.73 3.49
C LEU A 117 10.88 13.25 3.12
N ILE A 118 9.80 12.53 2.80
CA ILE A 118 9.85 11.11 2.44
C ILE A 118 10.65 10.92 1.14
N VAL A 119 10.41 11.72 0.11
CA VAL A 119 11.14 11.65 -1.17
C VAL A 119 12.64 11.93 -0.97
N ARG A 120 12.99 12.88 -0.08
CA ARG A 120 14.38 13.11 0.29
C ARG A 120 14.99 11.87 0.95
N ALA A 121 14.30 11.26 1.90
CA ALA A 121 14.79 10.04 2.56
C ALA A 121 15.00 8.89 1.57
N ILE A 122 14.15 8.75 0.55
CA ILE A 122 14.33 7.77 -0.53
C ILE A 122 15.60 8.09 -1.34
N ASN A 123 15.78 9.34 -1.75
CA ASN A 123 16.96 9.77 -2.52
C ASN A 123 18.24 9.56 -1.73
N ASP A 124 18.27 9.95 -0.47
CA ASP A 124 19.43 9.81 0.42
C ASP A 124 19.75 8.32 0.61
N GLY A 125 18.75 7.49 0.84
CA GLY A 125 18.91 6.05 1.01
C GLY A 125 19.38 5.31 -0.25
N MET A 126 18.99 5.79 -1.42
CA MET A 126 19.44 5.24 -2.72
C MET A 126 20.73 5.87 -3.24
N GLY A 127 21.19 6.97 -2.65
CA GLY A 127 22.33 7.75 -3.17
C GLY A 127 22.02 8.38 -4.54
N THR A 128 20.80 8.83 -4.77
CA THR A 128 20.34 9.40 -6.05
C THR A 128 19.58 10.71 -5.83
N SER A 129 19.26 11.40 -6.90
CA SER A 129 18.36 12.56 -6.92
C SER A 129 17.20 12.39 -7.93
N ASP A 130 16.95 11.15 -8.34
CA ASP A 130 16.01 10.84 -9.41
C ASP A 130 14.55 10.88 -8.94
N TRP A 131 14.31 10.64 -7.65
CA TRP A 131 12.96 10.69 -7.09
C TRP A 131 12.48 12.11 -6.89
N LYS A 132 11.22 12.34 -7.26
CA LYS A 132 10.60 13.67 -7.27
C LYS A 132 9.22 13.62 -6.60
N VAL A 133 8.84 14.74 -6.01
CA VAL A 133 7.45 14.99 -5.60
C VAL A 133 6.66 15.36 -6.86
N GLY A 134 5.58 14.65 -7.08
CA GLY A 134 4.63 14.93 -8.16
C GLY A 134 3.45 15.78 -7.68
N THR A 135 2.24 15.35 -8.01
CA THR A 135 1.02 16.04 -7.57
C THR A 135 0.70 15.63 -6.14
N VAL A 136 0.55 16.62 -5.27
CA VAL A 136 0.13 16.42 -3.88
C VAL A 136 -1.10 17.28 -3.61
N VAL A 137 -2.13 16.66 -3.02
CA VAL A 137 -3.34 17.40 -2.64
C VAL A 137 -3.01 18.48 -1.62
N ALA A 138 -3.61 19.65 -1.77
CA ALA A 138 -3.45 20.74 -0.81
C ALA A 138 -4.18 20.38 0.51
N THR A 139 -3.47 20.44 1.62
CA THR A 139 -4.02 20.20 2.95
C THR A 139 -3.63 21.34 3.91
N GLU A 140 -4.35 21.43 5.01
CA GLU A 140 -3.83 22.09 6.21
C GLU A 140 -2.68 21.26 6.81
N ASN A 141 -2.15 21.70 7.94
CA ASN A 141 -1.09 20.96 8.61
C ASN A 141 -1.62 19.61 9.11
N LEU A 142 -0.97 18.56 8.69
CA LEU A 142 -1.17 17.19 9.17
C LEU A 142 -0.15 16.91 10.28
N VAL A 143 -0.57 16.20 11.31
CA VAL A 143 0.33 15.75 12.39
C VAL A 143 0.64 14.29 12.13
N VAL A 144 1.89 14.00 11.77
CA VAL A 144 2.35 12.64 11.47
C VAL A 144 3.45 12.25 12.46
N ASP A 145 3.24 11.13 13.13
CA ASP A 145 4.24 10.51 14.01
C ASP A 145 5.04 9.48 13.24
N TYR A 146 6.35 9.72 13.16
CA TYR A 146 7.34 8.83 12.57
C TYR A 146 8.13 8.14 13.68
N GLU A 147 7.88 6.85 13.87
CA GLU A 147 8.54 6.01 14.87
C GLU A 147 9.23 4.84 14.15
N GLY A 148 10.41 5.05 13.63
CA GLY A 148 11.10 4.07 12.79
C GLY A 148 10.28 3.71 11.53
N THR A 149 9.54 4.67 11.00
CA THR A 149 8.57 4.48 9.90
C THR A 149 9.30 4.35 8.57
N TYR A 150 9.00 3.32 7.79
CA TYR A 150 9.48 3.17 6.42
C TYR A 150 8.79 4.13 5.46
N CYS A 151 9.44 4.44 4.33
CA CYS A 151 8.94 5.46 3.40
C CYS A 151 7.57 5.12 2.81
N ASP A 152 7.27 3.85 2.53
CA ASP A 152 5.94 3.42 2.06
C ASP A 152 4.86 3.58 3.13
N GLU A 153 5.18 3.23 4.38
CA GLU A 153 4.29 3.44 5.53
C GLU A 153 4.06 4.93 5.80
N GLY A 154 5.12 5.74 5.66
CA GLY A 154 5.01 7.19 5.75
C GLY A 154 4.06 7.77 4.71
N LEU A 155 4.16 7.33 3.45
CA LEU A 155 3.24 7.74 2.39
C LEU A 155 1.80 7.32 2.66
N LYS A 156 1.58 6.10 3.20
CA LYS A 156 0.25 5.63 3.61
C LYS A 156 -0.34 6.52 4.70
N LYS A 157 0.42 6.80 5.77
CA LYS A 157 -0.02 7.70 6.85
C LYS A 157 -0.42 9.09 6.33
N VAL A 158 0.39 9.67 5.44
CA VAL A 158 0.09 10.98 4.84
C VAL A 158 -1.16 10.92 3.98
N ALA A 159 -1.31 9.90 3.14
CA ALA A 159 -2.48 9.73 2.27
C ALA A 159 -3.77 9.51 3.07
N GLU A 160 -3.73 8.68 4.13
CA GLU A 160 -4.86 8.45 5.04
C GLU A 160 -5.30 9.74 5.74
N LEU A 161 -4.36 10.52 6.30
CA LEU A 161 -4.67 11.79 6.96
C LEU A 161 -5.15 12.86 5.99
N ALA A 162 -4.71 12.80 4.73
CA ALA A 162 -5.16 13.68 3.67
C ALA A 162 -6.45 13.19 2.98
N GLU A 163 -7.06 12.09 3.46
CA GLU A 163 -8.25 11.44 2.91
C GLU A 163 -8.14 11.17 1.39
N THR A 164 -6.96 10.71 0.95
CA THR A 164 -6.63 10.47 -0.46
C THR A 164 -5.79 9.20 -0.62
N GLU A 165 -5.18 9.04 -1.77
CA GLU A 165 -4.35 7.92 -2.17
C GLU A 165 -2.93 8.38 -2.48
N TYR A 166 -1.96 7.44 -2.45
CA TYR A 166 -0.66 7.69 -3.07
C TYR A 166 -0.37 6.68 -4.17
N TRP A 167 0.42 7.09 -5.14
CA TRP A 167 0.87 6.24 -6.24
C TRP A 167 2.19 6.75 -6.82
N ILE A 168 2.90 5.84 -7.49
CA ILE A 168 4.24 6.10 -8.02
C ILE A 168 4.19 5.91 -9.53
N GLU A 169 4.68 6.91 -10.26
CA GLU A 169 4.88 6.84 -11.70
C GLU A 169 6.37 7.05 -12.03
N GLY A 170 7.03 5.99 -12.48
CA GLY A 170 8.49 6.00 -12.60
C GLY A 170 9.14 6.25 -11.24
N THR A 171 9.78 7.41 -11.08
CA THR A 171 10.38 7.87 -9.81
C THR A 171 9.64 9.07 -9.22
N THR A 172 8.40 9.32 -9.65
CA THR A 172 7.58 10.44 -9.16
C THR A 172 6.54 9.94 -8.19
N VAL A 173 6.54 10.48 -6.98
CA VAL A 173 5.58 10.16 -5.92
C VAL A 173 4.44 11.15 -5.95
N ASN A 174 3.22 10.66 -6.12
CA ASN A 174 2.00 11.44 -6.11
C ASN A 174 1.17 11.09 -4.86
N VAL A 175 0.56 12.08 -4.24
CA VAL A 175 -0.39 11.93 -3.12
C VAL A 175 -1.67 12.68 -3.48
N CYS A 176 -2.49 12.03 -4.26
CA CYS A 176 -3.77 12.51 -4.77
C CYS A 176 -4.55 11.31 -5.30
N ARG A 177 -5.80 11.50 -5.70
CA ARG A 177 -6.56 10.43 -6.35
C ARG A 177 -5.85 9.94 -7.61
N CYS A 178 -5.76 8.61 -7.74
CA CYS A 178 -5.19 7.94 -8.90
C CYS A 178 -6.23 7.82 -10.04
N GLU A 179 -6.84 8.94 -10.38
CA GLU A 179 -7.80 9.03 -11.49
C GLU A 179 -7.10 9.70 -12.68
N HIS A 180 -6.70 8.91 -13.68
CA HIS A 180 -6.11 9.44 -14.90
C HIS A 180 -6.53 8.60 -16.12
N GLY A 181 -6.52 9.22 -17.30
CA GLY A 181 -6.96 8.62 -18.54
C GLY A 181 -8.40 8.98 -18.92
N GLU A 182 -8.88 8.35 -19.98
CA GLU A 182 -10.26 8.53 -20.46
C GLU A 182 -11.21 7.63 -19.67
N GLU A 183 -12.47 8.08 -19.51
CA GLU A 183 -13.50 7.28 -18.88
C GLU A 183 -13.73 5.98 -19.66
N LEU A 184 -13.58 4.85 -18.97
CA LEU A 184 -13.81 3.53 -19.53
C LEU A 184 -15.23 3.05 -19.17
N THR A 185 -16.09 2.94 -20.16
CA THR A 185 -17.42 2.35 -19.97
C THR A 185 -17.31 0.83 -20.00
N LEU A 186 -17.44 0.18 -18.84
CA LEU A 186 -17.51 -1.26 -18.74
C LEU A 186 -18.96 -1.75 -18.84
N ALA A 187 -19.21 -2.71 -19.71
CA ALA A 187 -20.51 -3.38 -19.86
C ALA A 187 -20.30 -4.87 -20.12
N TYR A 188 -21.36 -5.66 -19.95
CA TYR A 188 -21.32 -7.09 -20.26
C TYR A 188 -20.99 -7.30 -21.75
N GLY A 189 -19.94 -8.06 -22.04
CA GLY A 189 -19.38 -8.21 -23.38
C GLY A 189 -18.50 -7.04 -23.87
N ARG A 190 -18.29 -6.02 -23.01
CA ARG A 190 -17.36 -4.90 -23.24
C ARG A 190 -16.48 -4.72 -22.02
N GLY A 191 -15.49 -5.62 -21.87
CA GLY A 191 -14.56 -5.60 -20.74
C GLY A 191 -15.05 -6.31 -19.46
N ILE A 192 -16.36 -6.59 -19.34
CA ILE A 192 -16.91 -7.40 -18.24
C ILE A 192 -17.26 -8.80 -18.77
N THR A 193 -16.59 -9.81 -18.23
CA THR A 193 -16.87 -11.24 -18.55
C THR A 193 -17.78 -11.91 -17.54
N GLY A 194 -17.85 -11.39 -16.31
CA GLY A 194 -18.70 -11.88 -15.25
C GLY A 194 -18.93 -10.77 -14.22
N LEU A 195 -20.12 -10.73 -13.65
CA LEU A 195 -20.49 -9.86 -12.55
C LEU A 195 -21.21 -10.69 -11.50
N GLU A 196 -20.57 -10.91 -10.37
CA GLU A 196 -21.16 -11.56 -9.22
C GLU A 196 -21.44 -10.55 -8.13
N ARG A 197 -22.65 -10.60 -7.58
CA ARG A 197 -22.98 -9.84 -6.39
C ARG A 197 -22.51 -10.64 -5.17
N GLY A 198 -21.41 -10.22 -4.58
CA GLY A 198 -20.93 -10.80 -3.33
C GLY A 198 -21.97 -10.62 -2.22
N THR A 199 -22.17 -11.66 -1.41
CA THR A 199 -22.81 -11.53 -0.12
C THR A 199 -21.82 -10.83 0.81
N ALA A 200 -22.22 -9.74 1.45
CA ALA A 200 -21.38 -9.12 2.48
C ALA A 200 -21.38 -10.05 3.70
N ASP A 201 -20.45 -11.01 3.70
CA ASP A 201 -20.21 -11.86 4.84
C ASP A 201 -19.70 -11.01 6.01
N ASN A 202 -20.36 -11.09 7.16
CA ASN A 202 -20.04 -10.39 8.40
C ASN A 202 -20.38 -8.89 8.52
N VAL A 203 -21.16 -8.30 7.67
CA VAL A 203 -21.74 -6.99 7.97
C VAL A 203 -22.84 -7.19 9.02
N LYS A 204 -22.51 -6.91 10.28
CA LYS A 204 -23.51 -6.82 11.35
C LYS A 204 -24.43 -5.63 11.02
N PHE A 205 -25.68 -5.91 10.71
CA PHE A 205 -26.67 -4.89 10.47
C PHE A 205 -27.47 -4.63 11.74
N TYR A 206 -27.49 -3.39 12.18
CA TYR A 206 -28.26 -2.96 13.33
C TYR A 206 -28.92 -1.61 13.07
N THR A 207 -30.05 -1.38 13.72
CA THR A 207 -30.83 -0.17 13.57
C THR A 207 -30.91 0.64 14.84
N ARG A 208 -30.51 0.06 15.98
CA ARG A 208 -30.44 0.75 17.29
C ARG A 208 -29.10 0.47 17.97
N LEU A 209 -28.30 1.52 18.17
CA LEU A 209 -27.00 1.46 18.83
C LEU A 209 -27.09 2.02 20.24
N PHE A 210 -26.60 1.26 21.21
CA PHE A 210 -26.41 1.70 22.60
C PHE A 210 -24.92 2.00 22.82
N PRO A 211 -24.47 3.26 22.74
CA PRO A 211 -23.08 3.60 23.00
C PRO A 211 -22.78 3.47 24.48
N LEU A 212 -21.70 2.77 24.81
CA LEU A 212 -21.23 2.60 26.18
C LEU A 212 -20.14 3.64 26.48
N GLY A 213 -20.54 4.73 27.14
CA GLY A 213 -19.61 5.76 27.54
C GLY A 213 -18.62 5.30 28.62
N SER A 214 -17.45 5.97 28.67
CA SER A 214 -16.42 5.73 29.70
C SER A 214 -16.97 5.93 31.11
N THR A 215 -16.44 5.13 32.05
CA THR A 215 -16.66 5.30 33.50
C THR A 215 -15.62 6.21 34.16
N ARG A 216 -14.58 6.60 33.43
CA ARG A 216 -13.45 7.36 33.95
C ARG A 216 -13.89 8.77 34.34
N ASN A 217 -13.57 9.16 35.56
CA ASN A 217 -13.91 10.48 36.14
C ASN A 217 -15.42 10.77 36.27
N ILE A 218 -16.27 9.74 36.27
CA ILE A 218 -17.69 9.88 36.54
C ILE A 218 -17.97 9.43 38.00
N ASP A 219 -18.41 10.35 38.80
CA ASP A 219 -18.86 10.10 40.18
C ASP A 219 -20.37 9.80 40.15
N PRO A 220 -20.81 8.55 40.42
CA PRO A 220 -22.22 8.17 40.35
C PRO A 220 -23.09 8.91 41.33
N ASP A 221 -22.56 9.24 42.50
CA ASP A 221 -23.32 9.94 43.59
C ASP A 221 -23.57 11.40 43.21
N LYS A 222 -22.64 12.00 42.48
CA LYS A 222 -22.73 13.39 42.03
C LYS A 222 -23.58 13.54 40.76
N TYR A 223 -23.47 12.61 39.82
CA TYR A 223 -24.07 12.73 38.47
C TYR A 223 -25.32 11.85 38.30
N GLY A 224 -25.59 10.93 39.22
CA GLY A 224 -26.72 10.00 39.13
C GLY A 224 -26.56 8.90 38.07
N HIS A 225 -25.38 8.77 37.50
CA HIS A 225 -25.02 7.72 36.49
C HIS A 225 -23.55 7.40 36.56
N SER A 226 -23.19 6.16 36.21
CA SER A 226 -21.81 5.63 36.30
C SER A 226 -21.00 5.72 35.00
N ARG A 227 -21.61 6.19 33.94
CA ARG A 227 -20.98 6.25 32.58
C ARG A 227 -21.30 7.59 31.93
N LEU A 228 -20.39 8.03 31.04
CA LEU A 228 -20.66 9.16 30.16
C LEU A 228 -21.91 8.87 29.33
N GLN A 229 -22.85 9.80 29.27
CA GLN A 229 -24.11 9.67 28.52
C GLN A 229 -24.10 10.50 27.27
N LEU A 230 -24.93 10.10 26.29
CA LEU A 230 -25.17 10.91 25.09
C LEU A 230 -25.78 12.27 25.47
N PRO A 231 -25.54 13.31 24.63
CA PRO A 231 -26.21 14.60 24.83
C PRO A 231 -27.74 14.45 24.98
N SER A 232 -28.34 15.28 25.82
CA SER A 232 -29.79 15.27 26.11
C SER A 232 -30.29 14.00 26.81
N GLY A 233 -29.40 13.22 27.46
CA GLY A 233 -29.78 12.01 28.20
C GLY A 233 -30.32 10.87 27.34
N LYS A 234 -30.09 10.90 26.04
CA LYS A 234 -30.43 9.79 25.13
C LYS A 234 -29.66 8.54 25.51
N LYS A 235 -30.33 7.38 25.49
CA LYS A 235 -29.73 6.08 25.82
C LYS A 235 -29.26 5.31 24.59
N TYR A 236 -29.75 5.67 23.43
CA TYR A 236 -29.45 5.00 22.15
C TYR A 236 -29.61 5.96 20.98
N VAL A 237 -29.08 5.54 19.84
CA VAL A 237 -29.22 6.22 18.55
C VAL A 237 -29.95 5.26 17.60
N ASP A 238 -30.98 5.73 16.93
CA ASP A 238 -31.76 4.96 15.94
C ASP A 238 -31.46 5.44 14.52
N ILE A 239 -31.41 4.49 13.60
CA ILE A 239 -31.36 4.74 12.17
C ILE A 239 -32.19 3.70 11.41
N ASN A 240 -33.10 4.15 10.55
CA ASN A 240 -33.95 3.28 9.72
C ASN A 240 -34.76 2.22 10.50
N THR A 241 -35.12 2.46 11.75
CA THR A 241 -35.93 1.55 12.57
C THR A 241 -37.35 1.36 12.05
N ASP A 242 -37.89 2.36 11.37
CA ASP A 242 -39.19 2.34 10.69
C ASP A 242 -39.22 1.37 9.50
N LYS A 243 -38.07 1.24 8.80
CA LYS A 243 -37.95 0.40 7.60
C LYS A 243 -37.61 -1.06 7.91
N TYR A 244 -36.74 -1.28 8.91
CA TYR A 244 -36.16 -2.61 9.16
C TYR A 244 -36.49 -3.19 10.54
N GLY A 245 -37.28 -2.47 11.35
CA GLY A 245 -37.53 -2.85 12.71
C GLY A 245 -36.34 -2.52 13.63
N ILE A 246 -36.48 -2.89 14.92
CA ILE A 246 -35.45 -2.62 15.92
C ILE A 246 -34.50 -3.80 16.01
N ILE A 247 -33.22 -3.59 15.67
CA ILE A 247 -32.13 -4.55 15.79
C ILE A 247 -31.06 -3.88 16.67
N HIS A 248 -30.81 -4.43 17.84
CA HIS A 248 -29.95 -3.83 18.85
C HIS A 248 -28.47 -4.15 18.63
N HIS A 249 -27.63 -3.18 18.95
CA HIS A 249 -26.19 -3.37 19.13
C HIS A 249 -25.71 -2.46 20.26
N PHE A 250 -24.59 -2.81 20.88
CA PHE A 250 -23.89 -1.96 21.86
C PHE A 250 -22.40 -1.89 21.52
N GLU A 251 -21.79 -0.74 21.76
CA GLU A 251 -20.37 -0.49 21.49
C GLU A 251 -19.80 0.48 22.54
#